data_b8c3ae054bb950e5d2986ddd3a43b78f
#
_entry.id   b8c3ae054bb950e5d2986ddd3a43b78f
#
_cell.length_a   1.000
_cell.length_b   1.000
_cell.length_c   1.000
_cell.angle_alpha   90.00
_cell.angle_beta   90.00
_cell.angle_gamma   90.00
#
_symmetry.space_group_name_H-M   'P 1'
#
loop_
_entity.id
_entity.type
_entity.pdbx_description
1 polymer ?
#
loop_
_entity_poly.entity_id
_entity_poly.type
_entity_poly.pdbx_seq_one_letter_code
_entity_poly.pdbx_strand_id
1 'polypeptide(L)' 'MISRADARRAAIHLIDALGPEAAKAAHERSSEMLTLGDAGRYAVWAMILDAIEDILDQEPQMMGRVH' A
#
# COMPACT_ATOMS: atom_id res chain seq x y z
N MET A 1 11.13 12.31 2.90
CA MET A 1 10.76 11.17 2.04
C MET A 1 11.05 9.87 2.75
N ILE A 2 10.17 8.91 2.66
CA ILE A 2 10.40 7.65 3.35
C ILE A 2 11.15 6.68 2.44
N SER A 3 11.83 5.72 3.05
CA SER A 3 12.54 4.70 2.31
C SER A 3 11.58 3.59 1.92
N ARG A 4 12.03 2.69 1.05
CA ARG A 4 11.22 1.53 0.69
C ARG A 4 10.95 0.65 1.90
N ALA A 5 11.91 0.53 2.79
CA ALA A 5 11.72 -0.26 4.01
C ALA A 5 10.65 0.36 4.89
N ASP A 6 10.63 1.69 4.98
CA ASP A 6 9.60 2.36 5.77
C ASP A 6 8.23 2.20 5.12
N ALA A 7 8.17 2.31 3.80
CA ALA A 7 6.91 2.12 3.09
C ALA A 7 6.39 0.70 3.29
N ARG A 8 7.28 -0.29 3.27
CA ARG A 8 6.88 -1.67 3.47
C ARG A 8 6.36 -1.90 4.88
N ARG A 9 7.01 -1.27 5.86
CA ARG A 9 6.57 -1.38 7.24
C ARG A 9 5.18 -0.78 7.42
N ALA A 10 4.95 0.38 6.82
CA ALA A 10 3.63 1.01 6.85
C ALA A 10 2.60 0.13 6.15
N ALA A 11 2.97 -0.49 5.04
CA ALA A 11 2.08 -1.37 4.31
C ALA A 11 1.66 -2.56 5.18
N ILE A 12 2.60 -3.15 5.90
CA ILE A 12 2.30 -4.27 6.78
C ILE A 12 1.31 -3.85 7.86
N HIS A 13 1.52 -2.68 8.44
CA HIS A 13 0.59 -2.18 9.46
C HIS A 13 -0.81 -1.98 8.90
N LEU A 14 -0.92 -1.45 7.70
CA LEU A 14 -2.21 -1.23 7.08
C LEU A 14 -2.89 -2.56 6.76
N ILE A 15 -2.15 -3.53 6.27
CA ILE A 15 -2.71 -4.84 5.98
C ILE A 15 -3.17 -5.51 7.26
N ASP A 16 -2.41 -5.36 8.34
CA ASP A 16 -2.80 -5.91 9.62
C ASP A 16 -4.11 -5.30 10.10
N ALA A 17 -4.28 -4.02 9.92
CA ALA A 17 -5.45 -3.31 10.41
C ALA A 17 -6.67 -3.48 9.50
N LEU A 18 -6.46 -3.49 8.20
CA LEU A 18 -7.54 -3.40 7.22
C LEU A 18 -7.68 -4.62 6.32
N GLY A 19 -6.71 -5.52 6.36
CA GLY A 19 -6.74 -6.68 5.49
C GLY A 19 -6.74 -6.30 4.03
N PRO A 20 -7.59 -6.93 3.22
CA PRO A 20 -7.61 -6.66 1.78
C PRO A 20 -8.07 -5.25 1.43
N GLU A 21 -8.63 -4.51 2.41
CA GLU A 21 -9.04 -3.13 2.17
C GLU A 21 -7.86 -2.17 2.21
N ALA A 22 -6.68 -2.65 2.61
CA ALA A 22 -5.51 -1.77 2.75
C ALA A 22 -5.15 -1.07 1.45
N ALA A 23 -5.20 -1.80 0.34
CA ALA A 23 -4.85 -1.21 -0.95
C ALA A 23 -5.81 -0.10 -1.32
N LYS A 24 -7.09 -0.32 -1.09
CA LYS A 24 -8.10 0.68 -1.39
C LYS A 24 -7.90 1.93 -0.55
N ALA A 25 -7.61 1.73 0.74
CA ALA A 25 -7.39 2.86 1.65
C ALA A 25 -6.17 3.69 1.21
N ALA A 26 -5.08 3.02 0.85
CA ALA A 26 -3.89 3.72 0.41
C ALA A 26 -4.13 4.46 -0.91
N HIS A 27 -4.89 3.86 -1.79
CA HIS A 27 -5.23 4.51 -3.07
C HIS A 27 -6.05 5.76 -2.83
N GLU A 28 -7.02 5.69 -1.94
CA GLU A 28 -7.85 6.85 -1.62
C GLU A 28 -7.03 7.96 -1.01
N ARG A 29 -6.09 7.62 -0.14
CA ARG A 29 -5.22 8.64 0.45
C ARG A 29 -4.34 9.29 -0.60
N SER A 30 -3.77 8.49 -1.50
CA SER A 30 -2.93 9.08 -2.54
C SER A 30 -3.74 10.01 -3.44
N SER A 31 -4.98 9.64 -3.74
CA SER A 31 -5.85 10.49 -4.55
C SER A 31 -6.19 11.79 -3.84
N GLU A 32 -6.41 11.74 -2.53
CA GLU A 32 -6.64 12.94 -1.75
C GLU A 32 -5.44 13.88 -1.79
N MET A 33 -4.24 13.33 -1.66
CA MET A 33 -3.04 14.15 -1.69
C MET A 33 -2.88 14.80 -3.06
N LEU A 34 -3.21 14.06 -4.11
CA LEU A 34 -3.13 14.60 -5.45
C LEU A 34 -4.12 15.77 -5.61
N THR A 35 -5.33 15.60 -5.13
CA THR A 35 -6.35 16.65 -5.19
C THR A 35 -5.92 17.89 -4.41
N LEU A 36 -5.24 17.70 -3.29
CA LEU A 36 -4.76 18.82 -2.47
C LEU A 36 -3.49 19.45 -3.03
N GLY A 37 -2.92 18.85 -4.05
CA GLY A 37 -1.68 19.36 -4.62
C GLY A 37 -0.46 19.05 -3.78
N ASP A 38 -0.56 18.05 -2.90
CA ASP A 38 0.55 17.68 -2.03
C ASP A 38 1.36 16.55 -2.67
N ALA A 39 2.26 16.94 -3.56
CA ALA A 39 3.04 15.97 -4.31
C ALA A 39 3.93 15.11 -3.40
N GLY A 40 4.43 15.68 -2.33
CA GLY A 40 5.29 14.94 -1.42
C GLY A 40 4.55 13.80 -0.74
N ARG A 41 3.38 14.08 -0.21
CA ARG A 41 2.59 13.04 0.43
C ARG A 41 1.99 12.08 -0.57
N TYR A 42 1.65 12.57 -1.75
CA TYR A 42 1.20 11.68 -2.80
C TYR A 42 2.26 10.61 -3.09
N ALA A 43 3.51 11.02 -3.21
CA ALA A 43 4.60 10.08 -3.49
C ALA A 43 4.77 9.05 -2.37
N VAL A 44 4.62 9.49 -1.12
CA VAL A 44 4.72 8.58 0.03
C VAL A 44 3.60 7.55 -0.02
N TRP A 45 2.37 7.99 -0.23
CA TRP A 45 1.24 7.07 -0.29
C TRP A 45 1.31 6.15 -1.49
N ALA A 46 1.86 6.63 -2.61
CA ALA A 46 2.05 5.80 -3.79
C ALA A 46 3.05 4.68 -3.51
N MET A 47 4.11 4.97 -2.75
CA MET A 47 5.06 3.94 -2.36
C MET A 47 4.43 2.91 -1.43
N ILE A 48 3.60 3.38 -0.51
CA ILE A 48 2.92 2.48 0.42
C ILE A 48 1.94 1.58 -0.34
N LEU A 49 1.20 2.16 -1.26
CA LEU A 49 0.26 1.40 -2.08
C LEU A 49 0.98 0.31 -2.89
N ASP A 50 2.10 0.68 -3.49
CA ASP A 50 2.90 -0.27 -4.26
C ASP A 50 3.36 -1.42 -3.37
N ALA A 51 3.80 -1.12 -2.16
CA ALA A 51 4.24 -2.15 -1.23
C ALA A 51 3.07 -3.05 -0.80
N ILE A 52 1.89 -2.47 -0.58
CA ILE A 52 0.71 -3.24 -0.23
C ILE A 52 0.36 -4.22 -1.34
N GLU A 53 0.34 -3.73 -2.57
CA GLU A 53 -0.02 -4.58 -3.71
C GLU A 53 0.98 -5.69 -3.88
N ASP A 54 2.25 -5.41 -3.66
CA ASP A 54 3.29 -6.40 -3.77
C ASP A 54 3.11 -7.51 -2.74
N ILE A 55 2.83 -7.13 -1.50
CA ILE A 55 2.63 -8.10 -0.43
C ILE A 55 1.38 -8.94 -0.65
N LEU A 56 0.28 -8.29 -0.98
CA LEU A 56 -0.99 -9.00 -1.18
C LEU A 56 -0.94 -9.89 -2.41
N ASP A 57 -0.20 -9.49 -3.41
CA ASP A 57 -0.07 -10.27 -4.61
C ASP A 57 0.66 -11.59 -4.34
N GLN A 58 1.61 -11.55 -3.44
CA GLN A 58 2.36 -12.75 -3.11
C GLN A 58 1.55 -13.76 -2.33
N GLU A 59 0.76 -13.32 -1.37
CA GLU A 59 -0.01 -14.21 -0.54
C GLU A 59 -1.05 -15.03 -1.29
N PRO A 60 -1.87 -14.39 -2.10
CA PRO A 60 -2.85 -15.15 -2.86
C PRO A 60 -2.23 -16.16 -3.78
N GLN A 61 -1.05 -15.85 -4.29
CA GLN A 61 -0.38 -16.78 -5.15
C GLN A 61 -0.04 -18.05 -4.47
N MET A 62 0.44 -17.98 -3.24
CA MET A 62 0.76 -19.15 -2.51
C MET A 62 -0.44 -20.01 -2.32
N MET A 63 -1.56 -19.42 -2.05
CA MET A 63 -2.73 -20.20 -1.86
C MET A 63 -3.27 -20.71 -3.16
N GLY A 64 -3.19 -19.94 -4.17
CA GLY A 64 -3.70 -20.32 -5.45
C GLY A 64 -3.01 -21.52 -6.01
N ARG A 65 -1.77 -21.74 -5.58
CA ARG A 65 -1.08 -22.82 -6.15
C ARG A 65 -1.44 -24.07 -5.58
N VAL A 66 -2.12 -24.04 -4.59
CA VAL A 66 -2.48 -25.21 -3.93
C VAL A 66 -3.27 -26.16 -4.76
N HIS A 67 -3.96 -25.72 -5.71
CA HIS A 67 -4.76 -26.65 -6.45
C HIS A 67 -3.98 -27.53 -7.36
#